data_2ba607af759be64c01374bd4543b5035
#
_entry.id   2ba607af759be64c01374bd4543b5035
#
_cell.length_a   1.000
_cell.length_b   1.000
_cell.length_c   1.000
_cell.angle_alpha   90.00
_cell.angle_beta   90.00
_cell.angle_gamma   90.00
#
_symmetry.space_group_name_H-M   'P 1'
#
loop_
_entity.id
_entity.type
_entity.pdbx_description
1 polymer ?
#
loop_
_entity_poly.entity_id
_entity_poly.type
_entity_poly.pdbx_seq_one_letter_code
_entity_poly.pdbx_strand_id
1 'polypeptide(L)'
;DDTAVRSAAAWDDQNLYLTYEVDDPSPWVNNGKDWTQLFKTGDTVDLQLGADASAPATRKSAAPGDLRLSIAPFNGKPLAVLYRYRLKDKAGANPVEFASPWRSEKVDDVRRLERAEVKVQTWEGGYRVEAKIPLEELGLGALRGQTLRGDFGVVYGDRQGTVNLS
;
A
#
# COMPACT_ATOMS: atom_id res chain seq x y z
N ASP A 1 -10.66 -21.92 7.30
CA ASP A 1 -10.81 -20.85 6.31
C ASP A 1 -9.52 -20.77 5.53
N ASP A 2 -9.55 -21.26 4.28
CA ASP A 2 -8.37 -21.26 3.41
C ASP A 2 -8.26 -19.90 2.71
N THR A 3 -7.79 -18.88 3.44
CA THR A 3 -7.38 -17.64 2.83
C THR A 3 -5.94 -17.79 2.33
N ALA A 4 -5.72 -17.61 1.05
CA ALA A 4 -4.40 -17.65 0.46
C ALA A 4 -4.13 -16.37 -0.33
N VAL A 5 -2.88 -15.93 -0.31
CA VAL A 5 -2.41 -14.78 -1.08
C VAL A 5 -1.22 -15.21 -1.92
N ARG A 6 -1.27 -14.88 -3.21
CA ARG A 6 -0.12 -14.97 -4.10
C ARG A 6 0.21 -13.56 -4.56
N SER A 7 1.44 -13.14 -4.39
CA SER A 7 1.90 -11.82 -4.80
C SER A 7 3.21 -11.91 -5.57
N ALA A 8 3.39 -11.00 -6.51
CA ALA A 8 4.64 -10.85 -7.23
C ALA A 8 4.90 -9.38 -7.57
N ALA A 9 6.19 -9.04 -7.71
CA ALA A 9 6.65 -7.77 -8.19
C ALA A 9 7.62 -7.95 -9.35
N ALA A 10 7.55 -7.05 -10.31
CA ALA A 10 8.52 -6.89 -11.39
C ALA A 10 8.78 -5.39 -11.60
N TRP A 11 9.86 -5.05 -12.27
CA TRP A 11 10.18 -3.65 -12.57
C TRP A 11 10.96 -3.51 -13.86
N ASP A 12 10.84 -2.36 -14.46
CA ASP A 12 11.71 -1.88 -15.51
C ASP A 12 12.39 -0.56 -15.08
N ASP A 13 12.97 0.18 -16.01
CA ASP A 13 13.68 1.42 -15.68
C ASP A 13 12.72 2.56 -15.25
N GLN A 14 11.40 2.42 -15.45
CA GLN A 14 10.42 3.48 -15.23
C GLN A 14 9.30 3.08 -14.27
N ASN A 15 8.96 1.79 -14.19
CA ASN A 15 7.77 1.34 -13.50
C ASN A 15 8.04 0.16 -12.57
N LEU A 16 7.27 0.11 -11.50
CA LEU A 16 7.05 -1.06 -10.67
C LEU A 16 5.72 -1.70 -11.09
N TYR A 17 5.72 -3.02 -11.28
CA TYR A 17 4.55 -3.84 -11.58
C TYR A 17 4.27 -4.74 -10.40
N LEU A 18 3.02 -4.77 -9.97
CA LEU A 18 2.56 -5.60 -8.85
C LEU A 18 1.39 -6.46 -9.28
N THR A 19 1.32 -7.66 -8.76
CA THR A 19 0.14 -8.51 -8.82
C THR A 19 -0.14 -9.12 -7.47
N TYR A 20 -1.42 -9.18 -7.14
CA TYR A 20 -1.96 -9.89 -5.98
C TYR A 20 -3.11 -10.77 -6.46
N GLU A 21 -3.11 -12.01 -6.07
CA GLU A 21 -4.25 -12.91 -6.19
C GLU A 21 -4.63 -13.34 -4.79
N VAL A 22 -5.85 -13.02 -4.40
CA VAL A 22 -6.33 -13.16 -3.02
C VAL A 22 -7.56 -14.03 -3.01
N ASP A 23 -7.51 -15.11 -2.24
CA ASP A 23 -8.68 -15.92 -1.94
C ASP A 23 -9.45 -15.24 -0.80
N ASP A 24 -10.65 -14.74 -1.10
CA ASP A 24 -11.51 -14.00 -0.18
C ASP A 24 -12.99 -14.31 -0.48
N PRO A 25 -13.73 -14.90 0.46
CA PRO A 25 -15.16 -15.17 0.28
C PRO A 25 -16.03 -13.92 0.36
N SER A 26 -15.48 -12.77 0.75
CA SER A 26 -16.15 -11.48 0.73
C SER A 26 -15.90 -10.75 -0.60
N PRO A 27 -16.76 -9.83 -1.02
CA PRO A 27 -16.51 -9.03 -2.20
C PRO A 27 -15.34 -8.06 -1.96
N TRP A 28 -14.63 -7.67 -3.04
CA TRP A 28 -13.63 -6.61 -3.01
C TRP A 28 -14.30 -5.26 -2.71
N VAL A 29 -14.32 -4.86 -1.42
CA VAL A 29 -15.06 -3.69 -0.96
C VAL A 29 -14.33 -2.97 0.19
N ASN A 30 -14.44 -1.65 0.20
CA ASN A 30 -13.94 -0.80 1.27
C ASN A 30 -14.91 0.37 1.46
N ASN A 31 -15.47 0.53 2.65
CA ASN A 31 -16.45 1.58 2.98
C ASN A 31 -15.83 2.80 3.66
N GLY A 32 -14.50 2.91 3.65
CA GLY A 32 -13.80 4.08 4.18
C GLY A 32 -14.24 5.37 3.50
N LYS A 33 -14.40 6.41 4.32
CA LYS A 33 -14.76 7.76 3.86
C LYS A 33 -13.54 8.64 3.67
N ASP A 34 -12.47 8.33 4.38
CA ASP A 34 -11.19 9.01 4.30
C ASP A 34 -10.19 8.15 3.52
N TRP A 35 -9.85 8.59 2.32
CA TRP A 35 -8.93 7.88 1.44
C TRP A 35 -7.52 7.70 2.04
N THR A 36 -7.15 8.51 3.03
CA THR A 36 -5.85 8.37 3.72
C THR A 36 -5.81 7.19 4.69
N GLN A 37 -6.96 6.58 5.00
CA GLN A 37 -7.09 5.52 6.01
C GLN A 37 -7.76 4.24 5.50
N LEU A 38 -7.81 4.01 4.18
CA LEU A 38 -8.50 2.85 3.60
C LEU A 38 -7.97 1.52 4.13
N PHE A 39 -6.70 1.44 4.51
CA PHE A 39 -6.10 0.26 5.13
C PHE A 39 -6.68 -0.11 6.52
N LYS A 40 -7.56 0.74 7.08
CA LYS A 40 -8.26 0.48 8.36
C LYS A 40 -9.74 0.12 8.17
N THR A 41 -10.25 0.18 6.95
CA THR A 41 -11.70 0.24 6.74
C THR A 41 -12.24 -0.76 5.74
N GLY A 42 -11.44 -1.67 5.21
CA GLY A 42 -11.89 -2.69 4.28
C GLY A 42 -10.74 -3.33 3.51
N ASP A 43 -11.06 -3.99 2.42
CA ASP A 43 -10.08 -4.69 1.61
C ASP A 43 -9.00 -3.74 1.09
N THR A 44 -7.76 -4.18 1.25
CA THR A 44 -6.60 -3.43 0.82
C THR A 44 -5.46 -4.41 0.52
N VAL A 45 -4.74 -4.21 -0.57
CA VAL A 45 -3.45 -4.85 -0.80
C VAL A 45 -2.34 -3.82 -0.61
N ASP A 46 -1.24 -4.24 0.00
CA ASP A 46 -0.15 -3.38 0.40
C ASP A 46 1.20 -3.90 -0.09
N LEU A 47 2.08 -2.96 -0.44
CA LEU A 47 3.52 -3.17 -0.53
C LEU A 47 4.22 -2.22 0.42
N GLN A 48 5.04 -2.75 1.32
CA GLN A 48 5.92 -1.95 2.16
C GLN A 48 7.35 -2.10 1.65
N LEU A 49 8.06 -0.98 1.48
CA LEU A 49 9.45 -0.97 1.03
C LEU A 49 10.31 -0.13 1.98
N GLY A 50 11.47 -0.69 2.31
CA GLY A 50 12.56 0.01 2.97
C GLY A 50 13.69 0.28 1.96
N ALA A 51 13.89 1.54 1.60
CA ALA A 51 14.86 1.94 0.60
C ALA A 51 16.30 2.04 1.15
N ASP A 52 16.46 2.11 2.47
CA ASP A 52 17.77 2.11 3.11
C ASP A 52 18.17 0.69 3.55
N ALA A 53 18.98 0.02 2.73
CA ALA A 53 19.49 -1.32 3.01
C ALA A 53 20.39 -1.37 4.27
N SER A 54 20.97 -0.24 4.68
CA SER A 54 21.82 -0.13 5.87
C SER A 54 21.04 0.02 7.18
N ALA A 55 19.76 0.42 7.09
CA ALA A 55 18.93 0.59 8.27
C ALA A 55 18.75 -0.75 9.02
N PRO A 56 18.88 -0.79 10.36
CA PRO A 56 18.72 -2.02 11.12
C PRO A 56 17.36 -2.68 10.89
N ALA A 57 17.34 -3.99 10.67
CA ALA A 57 16.07 -4.74 10.51
C ALA A 57 15.21 -4.70 11.77
N THR A 58 15.84 -4.53 12.94
CA THR A 58 15.19 -4.49 14.27
C THR A 58 14.74 -3.09 14.69
N ARG A 59 14.85 -2.08 13.80
CA ARG A 59 14.44 -0.71 14.13
C ARG A 59 12.95 -0.65 14.49
N LYS A 60 12.62 0.21 15.45
CA LYS A 60 11.24 0.41 15.92
C LYS A 60 10.55 1.63 15.28
N SER A 61 11.27 2.35 14.42
CA SER A 61 10.77 3.54 13.73
C SER A 61 11.13 3.51 12.25
N ALA A 62 10.35 4.21 11.46
CA ALA A 62 10.61 4.35 10.04
C ALA A 62 11.91 5.10 9.76
N ALA A 63 12.67 4.63 8.78
CA ALA A 63 13.86 5.29 8.25
C ALA A 63 13.51 6.17 7.04
N PRO A 64 14.36 7.14 6.68
CA PRO A 64 14.20 7.88 5.44
C PRO A 64 14.13 6.95 4.23
N GLY A 65 13.12 7.16 3.37
CA GLY A 65 12.86 6.31 2.21
C GLY A 65 11.93 5.12 2.45
N ASP A 66 11.55 4.85 3.70
CA ASP A 66 10.52 3.85 3.97
C ASP A 66 9.17 4.34 3.44
N LEU A 67 8.50 3.46 2.70
CA LEU A 67 7.21 3.74 2.13
C LEU A 67 6.25 2.56 2.26
N ARG A 68 4.96 2.88 2.20
CA ARG A 68 3.86 1.92 2.01
C ARG A 68 3.05 2.38 0.80
N LEU A 69 2.78 1.46 -0.09
CA LEU A 69 1.83 1.62 -1.18
C LEU A 69 0.61 0.76 -0.85
N SER A 70 -0.56 1.39 -0.75
CA SER A 70 -1.82 0.70 -0.50
C SER A 70 -2.73 0.85 -1.71
N ILE A 71 -3.40 -0.23 -2.10
CA ILE A 71 -4.41 -0.21 -3.17
C ILE A 71 -5.71 -0.76 -2.58
N ALA A 72 -6.76 0.04 -2.65
CA ALA A 72 -8.08 -0.30 -2.08
C ALA A 72 -9.21 0.20 -2.99
N PRO A 73 -10.43 -0.37 -2.87
CA PRO A 73 -11.61 0.24 -3.47
C PRO A 73 -11.93 1.58 -2.79
N PHE A 74 -12.20 2.59 -3.57
CA PHE A 74 -12.67 3.89 -3.08
C PHE A 74 -13.67 4.49 -4.06
N ASN A 75 -14.90 4.76 -3.60
CA ASN A 75 -15.99 5.27 -4.45
C ASN A 75 -16.20 4.44 -5.74
N GLY A 76 -16.14 3.12 -5.62
CA GLY A 76 -16.38 2.18 -6.71
C GLY A 76 -15.23 2.01 -7.71
N LYS A 77 -14.06 2.55 -7.42
CA LYS A 77 -12.85 2.43 -8.27
C LYS A 77 -11.64 2.04 -7.42
N PRO A 78 -10.65 1.33 -7.98
CA PRO A 78 -9.40 1.13 -7.28
C PRO A 78 -8.65 2.45 -7.13
N LEU A 79 -8.07 2.67 -5.95
CA LEU A 79 -7.26 3.83 -5.63
C LEU A 79 -5.91 3.37 -5.06
N ALA A 80 -4.82 3.86 -5.63
CA ALA A 80 -3.48 3.68 -5.09
C ALA A 80 -3.09 4.89 -4.23
N VAL A 81 -2.67 4.62 -2.99
CA VAL A 81 -2.24 5.63 -2.01
C VAL A 81 -0.82 5.34 -1.55
N LEU A 82 0.02 6.34 -1.61
CA LEU A 82 1.41 6.29 -1.15
C LEU A 82 1.55 6.97 0.19
N TYR A 83 2.20 6.28 1.13
CA TYR A 83 2.62 6.79 2.44
C TYR A 83 4.14 6.78 2.48
N ARG A 84 4.76 7.98 2.54
CA ARG A 84 6.20 8.12 2.73
C ARG A 84 6.44 8.56 4.17
N TYR A 85 6.98 7.66 4.97
CA TYR A 85 7.04 7.84 6.41
C TYR A 85 7.97 8.95 6.83
N ARG A 86 9.16 9.02 6.24
CA ARG A 86 10.19 10.03 6.56
C ARG A 86 10.82 10.55 5.28
N LEU A 87 10.77 11.84 5.11
CA LEU A 87 11.37 12.53 3.96
C LEU A 87 12.59 13.31 4.40
N LYS A 88 13.63 13.31 3.56
CA LYS A 88 14.80 14.19 3.73
C LYS A 88 14.43 15.63 3.45
N ASP A 89 13.67 15.86 2.38
CA ASP A 89 13.10 17.16 2.01
C ASP A 89 11.57 17.06 2.12
N LYS A 90 10.97 18.01 2.86
CA LYS A 90 9.53 18.09 3.11
C LYS A 90 8.81 19.12 2.25
N ALA A 91 9.49 19.74 1.30
CA ALA A 91 8.86 20.67 0.38
C ALA A 91 7.76 19.97 -0.44
N GLY A 92 6.54 20.53 -0.42
CA GLY A 92 5.39 19.95 -1.11
C GLY A 92 4.84 18.65 -0.48
N ALA A 93 5.28 18.29 0.72
CA ALA A 93 4.75 17.13 1.43
C ALA A 93 3.35 17.40 1.98
N ASN A 94 2.57 16.30 2.06
CA ASN A 94 1.21 16.29 2.63
C ASN A 94 1.23 15.43 3.90
N PRO A 95 1.62 15.99 5.06
CA PRO A 95 1.74 15.22 6.29
C PRO A 95 0.37 14.81 6.83
N VAL A 96 0.30 13.58 7.34
CA VAL A 96 -0.89 13.06 8.03
C VAL A 96 -0.45 12.45 9.35
N GLU A 97 -1.21 12.71 10.41
CA GLU A 97 -1.04 12.06 11.70
C GLU A 97 -2.16 11.04 11.91
N PHE A 98 -1.76 9.80 12.14
CA PHE A 98 -2.67 8.71 12.50
C PHE A 98 -2.60 8.51 14.01
N ALA A 99 -3.67 8.83 14.70
CA ALA A 99 -3.77 8.68 16.14
C ALA A 99 -4.73 7.56 16.54
N SER A 100 -4.39 6.88 17.62
CA SER A 100 -5.24 5.95 18.35
C SER A 100 -5.09 6.25 19.84
N PRO A 101 -5.95 5.69 20.73
CA PRO A 101 -5.80 5.90 22.17
C PRO A 101 -4.44 5.49 22.74
N TRP A 102 -3.71 4.63 22.00
CA TRP A 102 -2.47 4.01 22.47
C TRP A 102 -1.21 4.55 21.82
N ARG A 103 -1.31 5.13 20.65
CA ARG A 103 -0.16 5.67 19.91
C ARG A 103 -0.59 6.62 18.81
N SER A 104 0.30 7.51 18.43
CA SER A 104 0.20 8.24 17.16
C SER A 104 1.40 7.93 16.25
N GLU A 105 1.17 8.01 14.95
CA GLU A 105 2.20 7.87 13.92
C GLU A 105 2.05 9.04 12.93
N LYS A 106 3.09 9.83 12.82
CA LYS A 106 3.14 10.91 11.83
C LYS A 106 3.84 10.41 10.58
N VAL A 107 3.14 10.49 9.46
CA VAL A 107 3.65 10.20 8.12
C VAL A 107 3.93 11.52 7.41
N ASP A 108 5.15 11.70 6.92
CA ASP A 108 5.57 13.00 6.36
C ASP A 108 4.85 13.34 5.05
N ASP A 109 4.42 12.34 4.29
CA ASP A 109 3.71 12.57 3.03
C ASP A 109 2.75 11.43 2.70
N VAL A 110 1.49 11.77 2.48
CA VAL A 110 0.43 10.86 2.04
C VAL A 110 -0.22 11.45 0.80
N ARG A 111 -0.26 10.68 -0.28
CA ARG A 111 -0.82 11.13 -1.55
C ARG A 111 -1.47 10.03 -2.36
N ARG A 112 -2.40 10.41 -3.23
CA ARG A 112 -2.90 9.54 -4.28
C ARG A 112 -1.87 9.47 -5.40
N LEU A 113 -1.76 8.31 -6.03
CA LEU A 113 -0.90 8.13 -7.20
C LEU A 113 -1.76 8.30 -8.46
N GLU A 114 -1.71 9.48 -9.05
CA GLU A 114 -2.58 9.85 -10.16
C GLU A 114 -2.20 9.16 -11.49
N ARG A 115 -0.94 8.74 -11.63
CA ARG A 115 -0.44 8.03 -12.81
C ARG A 115 -0.35 6.51 -12.64
N ALA A 116 -0.81 6.01 -11.50
CA ALA A 116 -0.91 4.57 -11.27
C ALA A 116 -2.03 3.99 -12.15
N GLU A 117 -1.71 2.93 -12.88
CA GLU A 117 -2.68 2.14 -13.62
C GLU A 117 -3.01 0.90 -12.80
N VAL A 118 -4.27 0.79 -12.34
CA VAL A 118 -4.72 -0.34 -11.52
C VAL A 118 -5.89 -1.04 -12.18
N LYS A 119 -5.81 -2.37 -12.31
CA LYS A 119 -6.88 -3.23 -12.77
C LYS A 119 -7.26 -4.20 -11.66
N VAL A 120 -8.54 -4.40 -11.47
CA VAL A 120 -9.08 -5.37 -10.52
C VAL A 120 -10.03 -6.29 -11.25
N GLN A 121 -9.85 -7.59 -11.06
CA GLN A 121 -10.76 -8.64 -11.50
C GLN A 121 -11.28 -9.35 -10.25
N THR A 122 -12.58 -9.57 -10.20
CA THR A 122 -13.24 -10.25 -9.08
C THR A 122 -13.95 -11.50 -9.59
N TRP A 123 -14.02 -12.53 -8.75
CA TRP A 123 -14.80 -13.76 -8.97
C TRP A 123 -15.40 -14.24 -7.66
N GLU A 124 -16.20 -15.27 -7.72
CA GLU A 124 -16.70 -15.90 -6.49
C GLU A 124 -15.53 -16.52 -5.73
N GLY A 125 -15.27 -16.01 -4.52
CA GLY A 125 -14.22 -16.50 -3.64
C GLY A 125 -12.86 -15.80 -3.78
N GLY A 126 -12.76 -14.67 -4.53
CA GLY A 126 -11.51 -13.94 -4.56
C GLY A 126 -11.42 -12.78 -5.54
N TYR A 127 -10.24 -12.21 -5.61
CA TYR A 127 -9.94 -11.11 -6.52
C TYR A 127 -8.46 -11.08 -6.92
N ARG A 128 -8.19 -10.42 -8.03
CA ARG A 128 -6.83 -10.11 -8.49
C ARG A 128 -6.67 -8.60 -8.67
N VAL A 129 -5.60 -8.07 -8.13
CA VAL A 129 -5.17 -6.69 -8.35
C VAL A 129 -3.89 -6.71 -9.17
N GLU A 130 -3.87 -5.97 -10.27
CA GLU A 130 -2.68 -5.71 -11.09
C GLU A 130 -2.43 -4.22 -11.11
N ALA A 131 -1.21 -3.80 -10.83
CA ALA A 131 -0.85 -2.39 -10.78
C ALA A 131 0.45 -2.12 -11.53
N LYS A 132 0.48 -1.00 -12.27
CA LYS A 132 1.68 -0.41 -12.86
C LYS A 132 1.86 0.96 -12.24
N ILE A 133 2.95 1.16 -11.55
CA ILE A 133 3.24 2.35 -10.75
C ILE A 133 4.53 2.99 -11.25
N PRO A 134 4.51 4.25 -11.71
CA PRO A 134 5.74 4.96 -12.08
C PRO A 134 6.67 5.10 -10.86
N LEU A 135 7.93 4.69 -11.00
CA LEU A 135 8.93 4.79 -9.93
C LEU A 135 9.13 6.21 -9.43
N GLU A 136 8.99 7.18 -10.32
CA GLU A 136 9.04 8.61 -9.99
C GLU A 136 7.97 9.00 -8.95
N GLU A 137 6.73 8.48 -9.08
CA GLU A 137 5.67 8.76 -8.11
C GLU A 137 5.95 8.18 -6.73
N LEU A 138 6.68 7.06 -6.68
CA LEU A 138 7.13 6.46 -5.41
C LEU A 138 8.30 7.22 -4.78
N GLY A 139 8.91 8.17 -5.51
CA GLY A 139 10.14 8.83 -5.10
C GLY A 139 11.36 7.91 -5.17
N LEU A 140 11.28 6.86 -5.97
CA LEU A 140 12.37 5.92 -6.24
C LEU A 140 13.01 6.26 -7.59
N GLY A 141 14.33 6.14 -7.65
CA GLY A 141 15.06 6.15 -8.92
C GLY A 141 15.08 4.76 -9.57
N ALA A 142 15.92 4.59 -10.59
CA ALA A 142 16.11 3.28 -11.22
C ALA A 142 16.49 2.20 -10.19
N LEU A 143 15.83 1.06 -10.23
CA LEU A 143 15.99 -0.01 -9.23
C LEU A 143 17.15 -0.95 -9.54
N ARG A 144 17.75 -0.83 -10.73
CA ARG A 144 18.88 -1.69 -11.14
C ARG A 144 20.05 -1.57 -10.16
N GLY A 145 20.47 -2.71 -9.61
CA GLY A 145 21.59 -2.76 -8.65
C GLY A 145 21.26 -2.28 -7.25
N GLN A 146 20.03 -1.89 -6.97
CA GLN A 146 19.58 -1.57 -5.61
C GLN A 146 19.10 -2.81 -4.87
N THR A 147 19.31 -2.81 -3.56
CA THR A 147 18.71 -3.79 -2.65
C THR A 147 17.66 -3.07 -1.82
N LEU A 148 16.43 -3.49 -1.97
CA LEU A 148 15.29 -3.03 -1.16
C LEU A 148 14.85 -4.15 -0.23
N ARG A 149 14.35 -3.79 0.94
CA ARG A 149 13.59 -4.71 1.80
C ARG A 149 12.11 -4.48 1.53
N GLY A 150 11.37 -5.57 1.33
CA GLY A 150 9.95 -5.46 1.00
C GLY A 150 9.11 -6.49 1.74
N ASP A 151 7.85 -6.14 1.93
CA ASP A 151 6.82 -7.02 2.44
C ASP A 151 5.51 -6.77 1.70
N PHE A 152 4.79 -7.85 1.41
CA PHE A 152 3.47 -7.81 0.80
C PHE A 152 2.42 -8.05 1.87
N GLY A 153 1.43 -7.19 1.94
CA GLY A 153 0.33 -7.28 2.89
C GLY A 153 -1.03 -7.35 2.21
N VAL A 154 -1.97 -7.97 2.90
CA VAL A 154 -3.39 -7.92 2.54
C VAL A 154 -4.18 -7.65 3.82
N VAL A 155 -5.11 -6.73 3.73
CA VAL A 155 -6.12 -6.48 4.76
C VAL A 155 -7.44 -7.02 4.24
N TYR A 156 -8.04 -7.91 4.98
CA TYR A 156 -9.34 -8.48 4.67
C TYR A 156 -10.44 -7.64 5.32
N GLY A 157 -11.38 -7.17 4.53
CA GLY A 157 -12.62 -6.58 4.99
C GLY A 157 -13.67 -7.67 5.28
N ASP A 158 -14.74 -7.29 5.92
CA ASP A 158 -15.95 -8.10 5.98
C ASP A 158 -16.84 -7.85 4.74
N ARG A 159 -17.98 -8.55 4.66
CA ARG A 159 -18.93 -8.36 3.54
C ARG A 159 -19.50 -6.95 3.43
N GLN A 160 -19.42 -6.16 4.47
CA GLN A 160 -19.83 -4.75 4.51
C GLN A 160 -18.69 -3.81 4.13
N GLY A 161 -17.46 -4.32 3.89
CA GLY A 161 -16.29 -3.54 3.58
C GLY A 161 -15.76 -2.77 4.79
N THR A 162 -15.82 -3.39 5.95
CA THR A 162 -15.24 -2.89 7.20
C THR A 162 -14.21 -3.88 7.73
N VAL A 163 -13.24 -3.40 8.48
CA VAL A 163 -12.25 -4.23 9.19
C VAL A 163 -12.63 -4.23 10.66
N ASN A 164 -12.93 -5.39 11.20
CA ASN A 164 -13.05 -5.57 12.64
C ASN A 164 -11.65 -5.63 13.24
N LEU A 165 -11.19 -4.49 13.71
CA LEU A 165 -10.00 -4.43 14.57
C LEU A 165 -10.41 -4.89 15.98
N SER A 166 -10.48 -6.17 16.18
CA SER A 166 -10.61 -6.76 17.52
C SER A 166 -9.23 -6.92 18.15
#